data_3257780e54a7ecbccfb0922939ac14a1
#
_entry.id   3257780e54a7ecbccfb0922939ac14a1
#
_cell.length_a   1.000
_cell.length_b   1.000
_cell.length_c   1.000
_cell.angle_alpha   90.00
_cell.angle_beta   90.00
_cell.angle_gamma   90.00
#
_symmetry.space_group_name_H-M   'P 1'
#
loop_
_entity.id
_entity.type
_entity.pdbx_description
1 polymer ?
#
loop_
_entity_poly.entity_id
_entity_poly.type
_entity_poly.pdbx_seq_one_letter_code
_entity_poly.pdbx_strand_id
1 'polypeptide(L)'
;MFQSNRFPFLSRRTCSIISALVLLIMPISVLEAADFDPEAALSANGIELPTPAKSIANYVGATRIGNTIFLSGHLPKQDDGSYVLGKLGEDMSVKEGYDAARLSAIALMATLKAEIGDLKKVKRVAKVFGMVNATDSFTDHSKVINGCSDLLVEVFGDRGRHARAACGFSSLPLGAAVEIEMIVEVED
;
A
#
# COMPACT_ATOMS: atom_id res chain seq x y z
N MET A 1 -68.45 41.87 -58.50
CA MET A 1 -68.67 40.44 -58.64
C MET A 1 -67.61 39.69 -57.92
N PHE A 2 -67.77 39.42 -56.65
CA PHE A 2 -66.83 38.63 -55.87
C PHE A 2 -67.62 37.73 -54.91
N GLN A 3 -67.50 36.43 -55.15
CA GLN A 3 -68.11 35.37 -54.34
C GLN A 3 -67.25 35.15 -53.04
N SER A 4 -67.91 35.17 -51.92
CA SER A 4 -67.33 34.83 -50.62
C SER A 4 -67.46 33.35 -50.37
N ASN A 5 -66.35 32.65 -50.31
CA ASN A 5 -66.29 31.25 -49.88
C ASN A 5 -66.07 31.26 -48.32
N ARG A 6 -67.05 30.76 -47.62
CA ARG A 6 -66.93 30.48 -46.16
C ARG A 6 -66.37 29.08 -45.95
N PHE A 7 -65.29 28.94 -45.25
CA PHE A 7 -64.75 27.68 -44.78
C PHE A 7 -65.29 27.34 -43.40
N PRO A 8 -65.64 26.09 -43.12
CA PRO A 8 -66.14 25.68 -41.82
C PRO A 8 -65.05 25.53 -40.77
N PHE A 9 -65.38 25.93 -39.53
CA PHE A 9 -64.57 25.91 -38.34
C PHE A 9 -64.39 24.46 -37.86
N LEU A 10 -63.15 23.87 -37.93
CA LEU A 10 -62.79 22.61 -37.31
C LEU A 10 -62.39 22.84 -35.87
N SER A 11 -63.19 22.30 -34.96
CA SER A 11 -62.92 22.22 -33.52
C SER A 11 -61.67 21.35 -33.24
N ARG A 12 -60.59 21.95 -32.76
CA ARG A 12 -59.43 21.23 -32.27
C ARG A 12 -59.70 20.74 -30.85
N ARG A 13 -59.89 19.45 -30.67
CA ARG A 13 -59.83 18.79 -29.37
C ARG A 13 -58.36 18.65 -28.98
N THR A 14 -57.93 19.46 -28.03
CA THR A 14 -56.60 19.31 -27.40
C THR A 14 -56.62 18.08 -26.48
N CYS A 15 -55.92 17.02 -26.94
CA CYS A 15 -55.65 15.86 -26.12
C CYS A 15 -54.39 16.16 -25.31
N SER A 16 -54.57 16.48 -23.99
CA SER A 16 -53.47 16.65 -23.06
C SER A 16 -52.93 15.28 -22.64
N ILE A 17 -51.78 14.89 -23.25
CA ILE A 17 -51.01 13.73 -22.78
C ILE A 17 -50.13 14.20 -21.63
N ILE A 18 -50.51 13.89 -20.38
CA ILE A 18 -49.68 14.06 -19.19
C ILE A 18 -48.74 12.87 -19.18
N SER A 19 -47.51 13.08 -19.69
CA SER A 19 -46.41 12.11 -19.51
C SER A 19 -45.92 12.19 -18.05
N ALA A 20 -46.35 11.25 -17.23
CA ALA A 20 -45.80 11.05 -15.89
C ALA A 20 -44.38 10.47 -16.04
N LEU A 21 -43.37 11.31 -15.87
CA LEU A 21 -41.97 10.90 -15.77
C LEU A 21 -41.76 10.26 -14.38
N VAL A 22 -41.86 8.95 -14.30
CA VAL A 22 -41.47 8.20 -13.09
C VAL A 22 -39.97 8.18 -13.02
N LEU A 23 -39.40 9.08 -12.19
CA LEU A 23 -37.97 9.10 -11.87
C LEU A 23 -37.68 7.88 -10.97
N LEU A 24 -37.15 6.81 -11.56
CA LEU A 24 -36.68 5.63 -10.84
C LEU A 24 -35.43 6.03 -10.03
N ILE A 25 -35.62 6.44 -8.78
CA ILE A 25 -34.51 6.68 -7.86
C ILE A 25 -33.97 5.29 -7.48
N MET A 26 -32.92 4.85 -8.20
CA MET A 26 -32.14 3.70 -7.75
C MET A 26 -31.43 4.09 -6.46
N PRO A 27 -31.51 3.29 -5.39
CA PRO A 27 -30.68 3.53 -4.22
C PRO A 27 -29.22 3.43 -4.66
N ILE A 28 -28.49 4.53 -4.52
CA ILE A 28 -27.02 4.50 -4.58
C ILE A 28 -26.62 3.66 -3.37
N SER A 29 -26.30 2.39 -3.60
CA SER A 29 -25.62 1.59 -2.59
C SER A 29 -24.30 2.32 -2.33
N VAL A 30 -24.23 3.04 -1.22
CA VAL A 30 -22.98 3.49 -0.64
C VAL A 30 -22.24 2.20 -0.36
N LEU A 31 -21.28 1.86 -1.23
CA LEU A 31 -20.32 0.81 -0.95
C LEU A 31 -19.60 1.27 0.31
N GLU A 32 -20.00 0.74 1.46
CA GLU A 32 -19.27 0.94 2.71
C GLU A 32 -17.83 0.60 2.41
N ALA A 33 -16.92 1.58 2.54
CA ALA A 33 -15.50 1.33 2.41
C ALA A 33 -15.19 0.18 3.38
N ALA A 34 -14.68 -0.93 2.84
CA ALA A 34 -14.30 -2.08 3.65
C ALA A 34 -13.52 -1.55 4.85
N ASP A 35 -13.93 -1.96 6.06
CA ASP A 35 -13.32 -1.49 7.29
C ASP A 35 -11.80 -1.71 7.20
N PHE A 36 -11.03 -0.62 7.30
CA PHE A 36 -9.58 -0.67 7.19
C PHE A 36 -9.01 -1.38 8.41
N ASP A 37 -8.66 -2.65 8.24
CA ASP A 37 -8.12 -3.50 9.29
C ASP A 37 -6.82 -4.19 8.86
N PRO A 38 -5.65 -3.56 9.11
CA PRO A 38 -4.35 -4.14 8.83
C PRO A 38 -4.07 -5.45 9.58
N GLU A 39 -4.60 -5.59 10.79
CA GLU A 39 -4.41 -6.82 11.60
C GLU A 39 -5.16 -7.99 10.96
N ALA A 40 -6.39 -7.76 10.48
CA ALA A 40 -7.14 -8.77 9.73
C ALA A 40 -6.44 -9.12 8.41
N ALA A 41 -5.87 -8.14 7.71
CA ALA A 41 -5.11 -8.37 6.49
C ALA A 41 -3.83 -9.18 6.73
N LEU A 42 -3.10 -8.91 7.81
CA LEU A 42 -1.94 -9.71 8.23
C LEU A 42 -2.36 -11.16 8.49
N SER A 43 -3.42 -11.37 9.28
CA SER A 43 -3.93 -12.70 9.59
C SER A 43 -4.39 -13.47 8.34
N ALA A 44 -5.05 -12.81 7.40
CA ALA A 44 -5.50 -13.39 6.13
C ALA A 44 -4.31 -13.83 5.26
N ASN A 45 -3.14 -13.17 5.38
CA ASN A 45 -1.90 -13.55 4.73
C ASN A 45 -1.05 -14.55 5.55
N GLY A 46 -1.57 -15.04 6.69
CA GLY A 46 -0.86 -15.97 7.57
C GLY A 46 0.37 -15.33 8.24
N ILE A 47 0.38 -14.00 8.42
CA ILE A 47 1.50 -13.26 8.98
C ILE A 47 1.23 -12.93 10.44
N GLU A 48 2.10 -13.41 11.32
CA GLU A 48 2.21 -12.98 12.72
C GLU A 48 3.41 -12.05 12.84
N LEU A 49 3.20 -10.83 13.38
CA LEU A 49 4.28 -9.87 13.53
C LEU A 49 5.22 -10.30 14.68
N PRO A 50 6.52 -10.41 14.41
CA PRO A 50 7.48 -10.79 15.45
C PRO A 50 7.64 -9.66 16.50
N THR A 51 8.22 -10.01 17.65
CA THR A 51 8.70 -8.99 18.58
C THR A 51 9.82 -8.18 17.90
N PRO A 52 9.73 -6.82 17.90
CA PRO A 52 10.78 -6.00 17.29
C PRO A 52 12.16 -6.28 17.85
N ALA A 53 13.16 -6.29 17.00
CA ALA A 53 14.54 -6.43 17.42
C ALA A 53 14.96 -5.20 18.26
N LYS A 54 15.68 -5.44 19.35
CA LYS A 54 16.33 -4.35 20.10
C LYS A 54 17.50 -3.81 19.29
N SER A 55 17.65 -2.48 19.30
CA SER A 55 18.84 -1.84 18.72
C SER A 55 20.11 -2.33 19.42
N ILE A 56 21.13 -2.62 18.64
CA ILE A 56 22.42 -3.15 19.13
C ILE A 56 23.46 -2.06 19.32
N ALA A 57 23.12 -0.80 19.04
CA ALA A 57 23.99 0.38 19.15
C ALA A 57 23.20 1.61 19.60
N ASN A 58 23.81 2.80 19.55
CA ASN A 58 23.19 4.06 20.00
C ASN A 58 22.23 4.63 18.93
N TYR A 59 21.22 3.85 18.52
CA TYR A 59 20.11 4.28 17.68
C TYR A 59 18.83 3.59 18.15
N VAL A 60 17.69 4.02 17.64
CA VAL A 60 16.37 3.45 17.92
C VAL A 60 15.75 2.88 16.64
N GLY A 61 14.85 1.90 16.77
CA GLY A 61 14.16 1.29 15.62
C GLY A 61 13.19 2.25 14.92
N ALA A 62 12.66 3.21 15.68
CA ALA A 62 11.79 4.26 15.16
C ALA A 62 12.00 5.57 15.89
N THR A 63 11.72 6.70 15.24
CA THR A 63 11.65 8.03 15.87
C THR A 63 10.45 8.78 15.32
N ARG A 64 9.80 9.60 16.16
CA ARG A 64 8.58 10.32 15.83
C ARG A 64 8.81 11.83 15.77
N ILE A 65 8.33 12.49 14.73
CA ILE A 65 8.28 13.96 14.60
C ILE A 65 6.85 14.33 14.19
N GLY A 66 6.07 14.88 15.13
CA GLY A 66 4.64 15.11 14.91
C GLY A 66 3.94 13.80 14.56
N ASN A 67 3.24 13.76 13.42
CA ASN A 67 2.54 12.57 12.92
C ASN A 67 3.39 11.72 11.95
N THR A 68 4.68 11.98 11.86
CA THR A 68 5.59 11.24 10.99
C THR A 68 6.50 10.33 11.81
N ILE A 69 6.49 9.04 11.46
CA ILE A 69 7.37 8.02 12.04
C ILE A 69 8.46 7.71 11.01
N PHE A 70 9.71 7.80 11.43
CA PHE A 70 10.88 7.38 10.68
C PHE A 70 11.36 6.05 11.25
N LEU A 71 11.37 4.99 10.43
CA LEU A 71 11.87 3.68 10.82
C LEU A 71 13.27 3.49 10.27
N SER A 72 14.16 2.99 11.12
CA SER A 72 15.53 2.62 10.77
C SER A 72 15.56 1.49 9.74
N GLY A 73 16.73 1.20 9.19
CA GLY A 73 16.94 0.06 8.29
C GLY A 73 16.61 -1.26 8.97
N HIS A 74 15.82 -2.08 8.32
CA HIS A 74 15.43 -3.41 8.78
C HIS A 74 15.91 -4.47 7.80
N LEU A 75 16.64 -5.45 8.35
CA LEU A 75 17.15 -6.60 7.62
C LEU A 75 16.08 -7.72 7.55
N PRO A 76 16.18 -8.63 6.57
CA PRO A 76 15.23 -9.74 6.37
C PRO A 76 15.47 -10.84 7.41
N LYS A 77 14.77 -10.74 8.56
CA LYS A 77 14.88 -11.70 9.67
C LYS A 77 13.88 -12.82 9.51
N GLN A 78 14.32 -14.06 9.65
CA GLN A 78 13.52 -15.28 9.63
C GLN A 78 12.95 -15.59 11.03
N ASP A 79 12.01 -16.54 11.10
CA ASP A 79 11.33 -16.93 12.34
C ASP A 79 12.29 -17.57 13.35
N ASP A 80 13.33 -18.25 12.88
CA ASP A 80 14.39 -18.82 13.73
C ASP A 80 15.39 -17.78 14.27
N GLY A 81 15.20 -16.50 13.88
CA GLY A 81 16.04 -15.38 14.28
C GLY A 81 17.25 -15.14 13.38
N SER A 82 17.54 -16.00 12.41
CA SER A 82 18.58 -15.79 11.41
C SER A 82 18.20 -14.73 10.40
N TYR A 83 19.16 -14.22 9.62
CA TYR A 83 18.92 -13.28 8.52
C TYR A 83 19.09 -13.98 7.18
N VAL A 84 18.32 -13.54 6.17
CA VAL A 84 18.55 -13.95 4.78
C VAL A 84 19.77 -13.20 4.26
N LEU A 85 20.83 -13.94 4.00
CA LEU A 85 22.13 -13.45 3.53
C LEU A 85 22.30 -13.80 2.06
N GLY A 86 23.11 -13.03 1.34
CA GLY A 86 23.46 -13.29 -0.05
C GLY A 86 23.54 -12.04 -0.90
N LYS A 87 23.89 -12.22 -2.18
CA LYS A 87 24.12 -11.15 -3.13
C LYS A 87 23.38 -11.40 -4.43
N LEU A 88 22.49 -10.47 -4.79
CA LEU A 88 21.73 -10.52 -6.03
C LEU A 88 22.65 -10.40 -7.26
N GLY A 89 22.46 -11.32 -8.20
CA GLY A 89 23.32 -11.44 -9.38
C GLY A 89 24.57 -12.27 -9.18
N GLU A 90 24.79 -12.86 -8.00
CA GLU A 90 25.86 -13.80 -7.68
C GLU A 90 25.30 -15.13 -7.19
N ASP A 91 24.81 -15.18 -5.97
CA ASP A 91 24.33 -16.37 -5.28
C ASP A 91 22.82 -16.36 -4.96
N MET A 92 22.13 -15.27 -5.31
CA MET A 92 20.69 -15.12 -5.07
C MET A 92 19.92 -14.76 -6.35
N SER A 93 18.76 -15.39 -6.50
CA SER A 93 17.77 -15.05 -7.51
C SER A 93 16.92 -13.83 -7.13
N VAL A 94 16.27 -13.18 -8.12
CA VAL A 94 15.29 -12.09 -7.88
C VAL A 94 14.15 -12.55 -6.97
N LYS A 95 13.71 -13.81 -7.08
CA LYS A 95 12.63 -14.35 -6.25
C LYS A 95 13.04 -14.44 -4.78
N GLU A 96 14.23 -14.94 -4.49
CA GLU A 96 14.75 -15.01 -3.11
C GLU A 96 14.96 -13.62 -2.53
N GLY A 97 15.43 -12.66 -3.34
CA GLY A 97 15.53 -11.27 -2.93
C GLY A 97 14.16 -10.62 -2.66
N TYR A 98 13.15 -10.94 -3.48
CA TYR A 98 11.76 -10.51 -3.25
C TYR A 98 11.22 -11.04 -1.91
N ASP A 99 11.43 -12.33 -1.62
CA ASP A 99 10.99 -12.94 -0.37
C ASP A 99 11.75 -12.34 0.83
N ALA A 100 13.04 -12.04 0.69
CA ALA A 100 13.80 -11.31 1.70
C ALA A 100 13.24 -9.90 1.94
N ALA A 101 12.89 -9.15 0.90
CA ALA A 101 12.27 -7.83 1.03
C ALA A 101 10.90 -7.89 1.72
N ARG A 102 10.13 -8.96 1.52
CA ARG A 102 8.87 -9.20 2.23
C ARG A 102 9.12 -9.41 3.73
N LEU A 103 10.16 -10.15 4.13
CA LEU A 103 10.54 -10.32 5.54
C LEU A 103 10.97 -9.00 6.19
N SER A 104 11.73 -8.14 5.48
CA SER A 104 12.07 -6.80 5.98
C SER A 104 10.82 -5.93 6.20
N ALA A 105 9.81 -6.03 5.33
CA ALA A 105 8.53 -5.33 5.52
C ALA A 105 7.78 -5.81 6.76
N ILE A 106 7.78 -7.11 7.07
CA ILE A 106 7.20 -7.68 8.29
C ILE A 106 7.92 -7.10 9.53
N ALA A 107 9.25 -7.05 9.51
CA ALA A 107 10.04 -6.48 10.60
C ALA A 107 9.78 -4.97 10.80
N LEU A 108 9.63 -4.21 9.70
CA LEU A 108 9.24 -2.79 9.72
C LEU A 108 7.85 -2.59 10.34
N MET A 109 6.86 -3.39 9.94
CA MET A 109 5.50 -3.32 10.49
C MET A 109 5.46 -3.70 11.97
N ALA A 110 6.28 -4.67 12.41
CA ALA A 110 6.41 -5.03 13.82
C ALA A 110 6.96 -3.85 14.65
N THR A 111 8.00 -3.18 14.17
CA THR A 111 8.57 -1.99 14.81
C THR A 111 7.59 -0.84 14.83
N LEU A 112 6.89 -0.58 13.73
CA LEU A 112 5.85 0.44 13.63
C LEU A 112 4.73 0.18 14.64
N LYS A 113 4.21 -1.06 14.70
CA LYS A 113 3.16 -1.43 15.66
C LYS A 113 3.60 -1.22 17.11
N ALA A 114 4.83 -1.57 17.46
CA ALA A 114 5.36 -1.33 18.80
C ALA A 114 5.45 0.16 19.14
N GLU A 115 5.74 1.02 18.17
CA GLU A 115 5.83 2.48 18.36
C GLU A 115 4.46 3.14 18.51
N ILE A 116 3.45 2.74 17.68
CA ILE A 116 2.16 3.42 17.62
C ILE A 116 1.01 2.67 18.33
N GLY A 117 1.25 1.41 18.72
CA GLY A 117 0.31 0.54 19.44
C GLY A 117 -0.71 -0.17 18.56
N ASP A 118 -1.23 0.47 17.50
CA ASP A 118 -2.25 -0.07 16.59
C ASP A 118 -1.98 0.37 15.16
N LEU A 119 -1.86 -0.59 14.24
CA LEU A 119 -1.62 -0.30 12.82
C LEU A 119 -2.81 0.40 12.13
N LYS A 120 -4.01 0.39 12.70
CA LYS A 120 -5.15 1.18 12.22
C LYS A 120 -4.87 2.67 12.21
N LYS A 121 -3.94 3.16 13.06
CA LYS A 121 -3.47 4.55 13.07
C LYS A 121 -2.63 4.95 11.86
N VAL A 122 -2.22 4.01 11.02
CA VAL A 122 -1.48 4.33 9.80
C VAL A 122 -2.39 5.08 8.84
N LYS A 123 -2.05 6.33 8.57
CA LYS A 123 -2.74 7.17 7.60
C LYS A 123 -2.24 6.89 6.18
N ARG A 124 -0.93 6.74 6.04
CA ARG A 124 -0.27 6.28 4.80
C ARG A 124 1.20 5.93 5.03
N VAL A 125 1.71 5.03 4.23
CA VAL A 125 3.15 4.88 4.02
C VAL A 125 3.60 5.99 3.07
N ALA A 126 4.50 6.86 3.53
CA ALA A 126 4.95 8.02 2.75
C ALA A 126 6.12 7.67 1.83
N LYS A 127 7.09 6.90 2.34
CA LYS A 127 8.33 6.57 1.63
C LYS A 127 8.84 5.19 2.02
N VAL A 128 9.36 4.47 1.03
CA VAL A 128 10.20 3.28 1.22
C VAL A 128 11.54 3.52 0.51
N PHE A 129 12.63 3.24 1.19
CA PHE A 129 13.95 3.18 0.60
C PHE A 129 14.49 1.76 0.75
N GLY A 130 14.62 1.06 -0.38
CA GLY A 130 15.12 -0.31 -0.44
C GLY A 130 16.55 -0.36 -0.95
N MET A 131 17.42 -0.96 -0.16
CA MET A 131 18.82 -1.23 -0.47
C MET A 131 18.98 -2.71 -0.75
N VAL A 132 19.61 -3.06 -1.85
CA VAL A 132 19.81 -4.42 -2.33
C VAL A 132 21.28 -4.72 -2.39
N ASN A 133 21.75 -5.75 -1.66
CA ASN A 133 23.11 -6.27 -1.80
C ASN A 133 23.23 -6.92 -3.18
N ALA A 134 23.96 -6.29 -4.10
CA ALA A 134 23.96 -6.71 -5.48
C ALA A 134 25.33 -6.56 -6.14
N THR A 135 25.57 -7.35 -7.20
CA THR A 135 26.71 -7.17 -8.08
C THR A 135 26.54 -5.90 -8.92
N ASP A 136 27.65 -5.38 -9.45
CA ASP A 136 27.64 -4.16 -10.28
C ASP A 136 26.80 -4.30 -11.57
N SER A 137 26.64 -5.53 -12.06
CA SER A 137 25.84 -5.83 -13.26
C SER A 137 24.36 -6.09 -12.99
N PHE A 138 23.95 -6.24 -11.72
CA PHE A 138 22.55 -6.50 -11.36
C PHE A 138 21.73 -5.19 -11.46
N THR A 139 20.61 -5.24 -12.17
CA THR A 139 19.76 -4.05 -12.43
C THR A 139 18.32 -4.20 -11.99
N ASP A 140 17.92 -5.39 -11.52
CA ASP A 140 16.53 -5.70 -11.16
C ASP A 140 16.16 -5.35 -9.70
N HIS A 141 16.82 -4.35 -9.11
CA HIS A 141 16.58 -3.89 -7.73
C HIS A 141 15.11 -3.61 -7.43
N SER A 142 14.40 -2.99 -8.39
CA SER A 142 12.97 -2.71 -8.23
C SER A 142 12.12 -3.96 -8.12
N LYS A 143 12.47 -5.03 -8.83
CA LYS A 143 11.76 -6.33 -8.75
C LYS A 143 11.95 -6.98 -7.38
N VAL A 144 13.15 -6.85 -6.80
CA VAL A 144 13.46 -7.33 -5.45
C VAL A 144 12.63 -6.56 -4.41
N ILE A 145 12.66 -5.23 -4.44
CA ILE A 145 11.97 -4.40 -3.44
C ILE A 145 10.44 -4.43 -3.62
N ASN A 146 9.92 -4.94 -4.74
CA ASN A 146 8.49 -5.22 -4.86
C ASN A 146 7.96 -6.11 -3.74
N GLY A 147 8.77 -7.05 -3.21
CA GLY A 147 8.36 -7.88 -2.07
C GLY A 147 7.90 -7.08 -0.85
N CYS A 148 8.58 -5.99 -0.56
CA CYS A 148 8.15 -5.05 0.48
C CYS A 148 6.91 -4.26 0.04
N SER A 149 6.94 -3.65 -1.15
CA SER A 149 5.87 -2.78 -1.63
C SER A 149 4.52 -3.50 -1.77
N ASP A 150 4.55 -4.72 -2.30
CA ASP A 150 3.34 -5.52 -2.51
C ASP A 150 2.71 -5.89 -1.17
N LEU A 151 3.53 -6.32 -0.18
CA LEU A 151 3.03 -6.61 1.16
C LEU A 151 2.43 -5.37 1.84
N LEU A 152 3.06 -4.21 1.71
CA LEU A 152 2.51 -2.97 2.29
C LEU A 152 1.15 -2.62 1.67
N VAL A 153 0.95 -2.86 0.37
CA VAL A 153 -0.35 -2.67 -0.29
C VAL A 153 -1.34 -3.76 0.10
N GLU A 154 -0.93 -5.01 0.25
CA GLU A 154 -1.77 -6.12 0.75
C GLU A 154 -2.33 -5.80 2.15
N VAL A 155 -1.50 -5.22 3.03
CA VAL A 155 -1.86 -4.95 4.44
C VAL A 155 -2.59 -3.62 4.60
N PHE A 156 -2.14 -2.56 3.94
CA PHE A 156 -2.65 -1.20 4.15
C PHE A 156 -3.55 -0.69 3.01
N GLY A 157 -3.79 -1.49 1.96
CA GLY A 157 -4.56 -1.07 0.79
C GLY A 157 -3.93 0.17 0.13
N ASP A 158 -4.76 1.14 -0.24
CA ASP A 158 -4.26 2.40 -0.85
C ASP A 158 -3.37 3.22 0.09
N ARG A 159 -3.51 3.07 1.41
CA ARG A 159 -2.60 3.71 2.40
C ARG A 159 -1.18 3.13 2.35
N GLY A 160 -0.99 1.92 1.79
CA GLY A 160 0.31 1.28 1.56
C GLY A 160 1.05 1.77 0.31
N ARG A 161 0.39 2.51 -0.59
CA ARG A 161 1.01 3.06 -1.80
C ARG A 161 1.93 4.23 -1.45
N HIS A 162 3.21 4.11 -1.77
CA HIS A 162 4.27 5.00 -1.27
C HIS A 162 5.21 5.47 -2.38
N ALA A 163 5.89 6.60 -2.15
CA ALA A 163 7.06 6.97 -2.94
C ALA A 163 8.22 6.01 -2.64
N ARG A 164 8.99 5.59 -3.65
CA ARG A 164 10.05 4.60 -3.47
C ARG A 164 11.35 4.96 -4.19
N ALA A 165 12.48 4.58 -3.58
CA ALA A 165 13.73 4.33 -4.27
C ALA A 165 14.19 2.89 -3.99
N ALA A 166 14.79 2.24 -5.00
CA ALA A 166 15.41 0.91 -4.89
C ALA A 166 16.79 0.99 -5.55
N CYS A 167 17.83 0.77 -4.75
CA CYS A 167 19.23 0.96 -5.18
C CYS A 167 20.05 -0.29 -4.85
N GLY A 168 21.04 -0.57 -5.70
CA GLY A 168 22.07 -1.58 -5.45
C GLY A 168 23.18 -1.04 -4.57
N PHE A 169 23.66 -1.88 -3.67
CA PHE A 169 24.82 -1.64 -2.81
C PHE A 169 25.80 -2.79 -2.97
N SER A 170 27.09 -2.47 -2.92
CA SER A 170 28.16 -3.49 -3.03
C SER A 170 28.22 -4.40 -1.81
N SER A 171 27.70 -3.96 -0.66
CA SER A 171 27.55 -4.74 0.57
C SER A 171 26.51 -4.10 1.47
N LEU A 172 25.87 -4.92 2.30
CA LEU A 172 24.97 -4.51 3.37
C LEU A 172 25.43 -5.09 4.71
N PRO A 173 24.96 -4.56 5.84
CA PRO A 173 25.31 -5.08 7.16
C PRO A 173 25.08 -6.60 7.25
N LEU A 174 26.00 -7.30 7.87
CA LEU A 174 26.01 -8.76 8.05
C LEU A 174 26.00 -9.57 6.74
N GLY A 175 26.12 -8.93 5.59
CA GLY A 175 25.93 -9.60 4.29
C GLY A 175 24.46 -9.88 3.96
N ALA A 176 23.52 -9.15 4.57
CA ALA A 176 22.10 -9.29 4.31
C ALA A 176 21.77 -9.03 2.83
N ALA A 177 20.75 -9.75 2.33
CA ALA A 177 20.32 -9.63 0.93
C ALA A 177 19.70 -8.26 0.61
N VAL A 178 18.96 -7.70 1.57
CA VAL A 178 18.34 -6.37 1.49
C VAL A 178 18.37 -5.67 2.84
N GLU A 179 18.21 -4.35 2.81
CA GLU A 179 17.90 -3.52 3.97
C GLU A 179 16.86 -2.49 3.53
N ILE A 180 15.84 -2.24 4.37
CA ILE A 180 14.74 -1.36 3.98
C ILE A 180 14.42 -0.37 5.10
N GLU A 181 14.32 0.91 4.73
CA GLU A 181 13.83 2.00 5.60
C GLU A 181 12.44 2.43 5.16
N MET A 182 11.65 2.95 6.12
CA MET A 182 10.30 3.40 5.84
C MET A 182 9.95 4.67 6.60
N ILE A 183 9.17 5.55 5.97
CA ILE A 183 8.57 6.73 6.60
C ILE A 183 7.05 6.58 6.51
N VAL A 184 6.38 6.78 7.65
CA VAL A 184 4.93 6.58 7.77
C VAL A 184 4.28 7.80 8.39
N GLU A 185 3.17 8.26 7.83
CA GLU A 185 2.27 9.23 8.47
C GLU A 185 1.20 8.46 9.26
N VAL A 186 0.99 8.87 10.50
CA VAL A 186 0.00 8.27 11.41
C VAL A 186 -1.01 9.29 11.88
N GLU A 187 -2.15 8.84 12.37
CA GLU A 187 -3.13 9.65 13.09
C GLU A 187 -2.60 9.99 14.48
N ASP A 188 -3.14 11.05 15.09
CA ASP A 188 -2.80 11.50 16.44
C ASP A 188 -3.19 10.49 17.54
#